data_7014b75a48d1fd6d10471ab6a8a41413
#
_entry.id   7014b75a48d1fd6d10471ab6a8a41413
#
_cell.length_a   1.000
_cell.length_b   1.000
_cell.length_c   1.000
_cell.angle_alpha   90.00
_cell.angle_beta   90.00
_cell.angle_gamma   90.00
#
_symmetry.space_group_name_H-M   'P 1'
#
loop_
_entity.id
_entity.type
_entity.pdbx_description
1 polymer ?
#
loop_
_entity_poly.entity_id
_entity_poly.type
_entity_poly.pdbx_seq_one_letter_code
_entity_poly.pdbx_strand_id
1 'polypeptide(L)'
;MSHSIVLSKSTLFAKRIVKLYQCLTAERNEYVLSKQVLRSGTSIGANITEAIPGSSRKDFLAKLQIAKKEAAETGYWLELLHDGAYLSNQEYESVAKDCNEILSILISIIKSASNPNS
;
A
#
# COMPACT_ATOMS: atom_id res chain seq x y z
N MET A 1 18.58 0.91 -3.82
CA MET A 1 17.85 1.06 -5.09
C MET A 1 16.39 0.65 -4.93
N SER A 2 16.12 -0.61 -4.60
CA SER A 2 14.74 -1.10 -4.47
C SER A 2 13.93 -0.35 -3.41
N HIS A 3 14.57 0.03 -2.29
CA HIS A 3 13.91 0.80 -1.24
C HIS A 3 13.46 2.16 -1.77
N SER A 4 14.29 2.86 -2.53
CA SER A 4 13.96 4.16 -3.11
C SER A 4 12.82 4.04 -4.12
N ILE A 5 12.81 2.98 -4.92
CA ILE A 5 11.77 2.72 -5.90
C ILE A 5 10.43 2.46 -5.21
N VAL A 6 10.41 1.58 -4.20
CA VAL A 6 9.17 1.25 -3.50
C VAL A 6 8.66 2.43 -2.67
N LEU A 7 9.56 3.24 -2.11
CA LEU A 7 9.17 4.45 -1.40
C LEU A 7 8.49 5.45 -2.34
N SER A 8 9.08 5.66 -3.52
CA SER A 8 8.52 6.55 -4.52
C SER A 8 7.15 6.07 -4.99
N LYS A 9 7.02 4.79 -5.32
CA LYS A 9 5.75 4.20 -5.77
C LYS A 9 4.68 4.27 -4.68
N SER A 10 5.05 3.99 -3.43
CA SER A 10 4.08 4.01 -2.32
C SER A 10 3.64 5.43 -1.98
N THR A 11 4.50 6.43 -2.18
CA THR A 11 4.13 7.83 -2.00
C THR A 11 3.13 8.27 -3.07
N LEU A 12 3.37 7.91 -4.33
CA LEU A 12 2.42 8.20 -5.41
C LEU A 12 1.10 7.48 -5.18
N PHE A 13 1.16 6.24 -4.72
CA PHE A 13 -0.03 5.47 -4.39
C PHE A 13 -0.82 6.11 -3.25
N ALA A 14 -0.14 6.58 -2.19
CA ALA A 14 -0.78 7.26 -1.08
C ALA A 14 -1.53 8.50 -1.56
N LYS A 15 -0.93 9.28 -2.46
CA LYS A 15 -1.58 10.46 -3.05
C LYS A 15 -2.83 10.06 -3.83
N ARG A 16 -2.75 8.97 -4.56
CA ARG A 16 -3.87 8.42 -5.30
C ARG A 16 -5.00 7.99 -4.36
N ILE A 17 -4.65 7.35 -3.26
CA ILE A 17 -5.61 6.89 -2.24
C ILE A 17 -6.31 8.07 -1.56
N VAL A 18 -5.59 9.16 -1.28
CA VAL A 18 -6.20 10.37 -0.73
C VAL A 18 -7.26 10.92 -1.69
N LYS A 19 -6.96 10.98 -2.98
CA LYS A 19 -7.93 11.43 -3.99
C LYS A 19 -9.14 10.49 -4.07
N LEU A 20 -8.88 9.19 -4.00
CA LEU A 20 -9.95 8.19 -4.00
C LEU A 20 -10.86 8.39 -2.79
N TYR A 21 -10.28 8.62 -1.60
CA TYR A 21 -11.04 8.89 -0.39
C TYR A 21 -11.94 10.11 -0.57
N GLN A 22 -11.40 11.20 -1.13
CA GLN A 22 -12.18 12.41 -1.38
C GLN A 22 -13.36 12.14 -2.32
N CYS A 23 -13.14 11.38 -3.38
CA CYS A 23 -14.17 10.99 -4.33
C CYS A 23 -15.24 10.12 -3.66
N LEU A 24 -14.82 9.11 -2.91
CA LEU A 24 -15.74 8.18 -2.25
C LEU A 24 -16.64 8.90 -1.25
N THR A 25 -16.10 9.85 -0.48
CA THR A 25 -16.87 10.55 0.53
C THR A 25 -17.73 11.67 -0.07
N ALA A 26 -17.14 12.50 -0.95
CA ALA A 26 -17.83 13.68 -1.46
C ALA A 26 -18.83 13.37 -2.58
N GLU A 27 -18.52 12.37 -3.41
CA GLU A 27 -19.33 12.09 -4.60
C GLU A 27 -20.15 10.81 -4.51
N ARG A 28 -19.66 9.81 -3.78
CA ARG A 28 -20.28 8.48 -3.74
C ARG A 28 -20.89 8.12 -2.39
N ASN A 29 -20.78 9.00 -1.42
CA ASN A 29 -21.40 8.88 -0.08
C ASN A 29 -20.99 7.61 0.64
N GLU A 30 -19.75 7.15 0.44
CA GLU A 30 -19.21 6.01 1.16
C GLU A 30 -18.25 6.50 2.24
N TYR A 31 -18.57 6.21 3.53
CA TYR A 31 -17.87 6.81 4.66
C TYR A 31 -17.20 5.79 5.58
N VAL A 32 -17.37 4.50 5.33
CA VAL A 32 -16.85 3.44 6.21
C VAL A 32 -15.62 2.77 5.59
N LEU A 33 -15.79 2.17 4.43
CA LEU A 33 -14.69 1.50 3.71
C LEU A 33 -13.66 2.52 3.25
N SER A 34 -14.10 3.72 2.89
CA SER A 34 -13.20 4.80 2.48
C SER A 34 -12.18 5.14 3.56
N LYS A 35 -12.59 5.14 4.83
CA LYS A 35 -11.69 5.40 5.96
C LYS A 35 -10.66 4.29 6.11
N GLN A 36 -11.07 3.04 5.91
CA GLN A 36 -10.16 1.91 6.01
C GLN A 36 -9.12 1.91 4.90
N VAL A 37 -9.53 2.19 3.66
CA VAL A 37 -8.60 2.25 2.54
C VAL A 37 -7.65 3.44 2.68
N LEU A 38 -8.13 4.57 3.19
CA LEU A 38 -7.27 5.73 3.46
C LEU A 38 -6.20 5.39 4.48
N ARG A 39 -6.60 4.81 5.60
CA ARG A 39 -5.69 4.42 6.69
C ARG A 39 -4.64 3.44 6.19
N SER A 40 -5.06 2.31 5.63
CA SER A 40 -4.13 1.26 5.20
C SER A 40 -3.28 1.70 4.01
N GLY A 41 -3.89 2.35 3.03
CA GLY A 41 -3.20 2.77 1.81
C GLY A 41 -2.12 3.82 2.05
N THR A 42 -2.30 4.70 3.03
CA THR A 42 -1.29 5.70 3.39
C THR A 42 -0.26 5.13 4.36
N SER A 43 -0.61 4.08 5.12
CA SER A 43 0.32 3.42 6.06
C SER A 43 1.44 2.68 5.35
N ILE A 44 1.25 2.26 4.11
CA ILE A 44 2.29 1.57 3.35
C ILE A 44 3.53 2.45 3.25
N GLY A 45 3.39 3.62 2.66
CA GLY A 45 4.49 4.56 2.48
C GLY A 45 5.03 5.09 3.79
N ALA A 46 4.17 5.30 4.79
CA ALA A 46 4.58 5.75 6.10
C ALA A 46 5.57 4.76 6.74
N ASN A 47 5.28 3.47 6.67
CA ASN A 47 6.17 2.45 7.22
C ASN A 47 7.43 2.26 6.40
N ILE A 48 7.36 2.38 5.08
CA ILE A 48 8.55 2.32 4.23
C ILE A 48 9.47 3.51 4.54
N THR A 49 8.90 4.68 4.79
CA THR A 49 9.66 5.88 5.18
C THR A 49 10.43 5.63 6.49
N GLU A 50 9.82 4.91 7.43
CA GLU A 50 10.44 4.59 8.71
C GLU A 50 11.43 3.42 8.63
N ALA A 51 11.39 2.64 7.55
CA ALA A 51 12.32 1.54 7.32
C ALA A 51 13.61 2.09 6.75
N ILE A 52 14.56 2.42 7.62
CA ILE A 52 15.79 3.11 7.22
C ILE A 52 16.85 2.10 6.79
N PRO A 53 17.30 2.15 5.52
CA PRO A 53 18.43 1.31 5.07
C PRO A 53 19.67 1.68 5.88
N GLY A 54 20.40 0.65 6.32
CA GLY A 54 21.59 0.87 7.15
C GLY A 54 21.32 0.83 8.65
N SER A 55 20.05 0.84 9.08
CA SER A 55 19.69 0.53 10.45
C SER A 55 19.86 -0.98 10.69
N SER A 56 19.56 -1.48 11.91
CA SER A 56 19.63 -2.91 12.15
C SER A 56 18.70 -3.64 11.18
N ARG A 57 19.09 -4.84 10.76
CA ARG A 57 18.29 -5.68 9.87
C ARG A 57 16.92 -5.95 10.48
N LYS A 58 16.87 -6.19 11.78
CA LYS A 58 15.64 -6.48 12.51
C LYS A 58 14.66 -5.31 12.41
N ASP A 59 15.12 -4.09 12.66
CA ASP A 59 14.27 -2.90 12.63
C ASP A 59 13.80 -2.59 11.21
N PHE A 60 14.69 -2.70 10.25
CA PHE A 60 14.38 -2.51 8.83
C PHE A 60 13.28 -3.49 8.39
N LEU A 61 13.48 -4.79 8.68
CA LEU A 61 12.52 -5.82 8.31
C LEU A 61 11.18 -5.66 9.03
N ALA A 62 11.21 -5.25 10.31
CA ALA A 62 9.98 -5.06 11.07
C ALA A 62 9.08 -4.01 10.40
N LYS A 63 9.65 -2.90 9.95
CA LYS A 63 8.88 -1.85 9.26
C LYS A 63 8.38 -2.30 7.90
N LEU A 64 9.20 -3.02 7.15
CA LEU A 64 8.78 -3.53 5.83
C LEU A 64 7.68 -4.59 5.96
N GLN A 65 7.72 -5.41 7.02
CA GLN A 65 6.66 -6.39 7.27
C GLN A 65 5.31 -5.70 7.56
N ILE A 66 5.34 -4.59 8.29
CA ILE A 66 4.13 -3.81 8.54
C ILE A 66 3.62 -3.22 7.23
N ALA A 67 4.51 -2.65 6.41
CA ALA A 67 4.13 -2.10 5.11
C ALA A 67 3.49 -3.16 4.21
N LYS A 68 4.06 -4.37 4.18
CA LYS A 68 3.53 -5.50 3.43
C LYS A 68 2.11 -5.86 3.89
N LYS A 69 1.91 -5.93 5.20
CA LYS A 69 0.61 -6.22 5.79
C LYS A 69 -0.42 -5.16 5.40
N GLU A 70 -0.03 -3.89 5.45
CA GLU A 70 -0.92 -2.79 5.10
C GLU A 70 -1.26 -2.79 3.60
N ALA A 71 -0.32 -3.19 2.74
CA ALA A 71 -0.58 -3.31 1.31
C ALA A 71 -1.61 -4.42 1.03
N ALA A 72 -1.47 -5.55 1.69
CA ALA A 72 -2.42 -6.66 1.57
C ALA A 72 -3.82 -6.24 2.06
N GLU A 73 -3.87 -5.54 3.18
CA GLU A 73 -5.14 -5.04 3.74
C GLU A 73 -5.79 -4.03 2.79
N THR A 74 -5.00 -3.16 2.18
CA THR A 74 -5.50 -2.18 1.20
C THR A 74 -6.17 -2.88 0.02
N GLY A 75 -5.54 -3.95 -0.48
CA GLY A 75 -6.13 -4.75 -1.56
C GLY A 75 -7.48 -5.33 -1.19
N TYR A 76 -7.63 -5.76 0.05
CA TYR A 76 -8.90 -6.28 0.57
C TYR A 76 -9.99 -5.19 0.57
N TRP A 77 -9.69 -4.00 1.08
CA TRP A 77 -10.66 -2.90 1.09
C TRP A 77 -11.06 -2.46 -0.32
N LEU A 78 -10.09 -2.45 -1.25
CA LEU A 78 -10.37 -2.10 -2.64
C LEU A 78 -11.32 -3.12 -3.28
N GLU A 79 -11.13 -4.40 -2.98
CA GLU A 79 -12.00 -5.46 -3.46
C GLU A 79 -13.43 -5.28 -2.96
N LEU A 80 -13.61 -4.96 -1.68
CA LEU A 80 -14.93 -4.71 -1.12
C LEU A 80 -15.61 -3.49 -1.73
N LEU A 81 -14.85 -2.43 -2.00
CA LEU A 81 -15.37 -1.24 -2.67
C LEU A 81 -15.84 -1.57 -4.08
N HIS A 82 -15.12 -2.43 -4.78
CA HIS A 82 -15.49 -2.88 -6.11
C HIS A 82 -16.74 -3.76 -6.07
N ASP A 83 -16.78 -4.73 -5.17
CA ASP A 83 -17.92 -5.62 -5.02
C ASP A 83 -19.18 -4.86 -4.63
N GLY A 84 -19.04 -3.80 -3.83
CA GLY A 84 -20.13 -2.93 -3.43
C GLY A 84 -20.55 -1.91 -4.48
N ALA A 85 -19.94 -1.94 -5.66
CA ALA A 85 -20.21 -1.03 -6.79
C ALA A 85 -19.81 0.43 -6.51
N TYR A 86 -18.93 0.68 -5.54
CA TYR A 86 -18.38 2.00 -5.31
C TYR A 86 -17.22 2.32 -6.24
N LEU A 87 -16.61 1.30 -6.85
CA LEU A 87 -15.59 1.45 -7.88
C LEU A 87 -16.06 0.70 -9.13
N SER A 88 -15.87 1.31 -10.30
CA SER A 88 -16.09 0.61 -11.56
C SER A 88 -14.99 -0.44 -11.75
N ASN A 89 -15.21 -1.36 -12.72
CA ASN A 89 -14.19 -2.35 -13.05
C ASN A 89 -12.88 -1.70 -13.46
N GLN A 90 -12.94 -0.64 -14.27
CA GLN A 90 -11.77 0.07 -14.74
C GLN A 90 -11.03 0.76 -13.60
N GLU A 91 -11.75 1.44 -12.71
CA GLU A 91 -11.17 2.09 -11.55
C GLU A 91 -10.49 1.08 -10.63
N TYR A 92 -11.19 -0.01 -10.34
CA TYR A 92 -10.66 -1.06 -9.48
C TYR A 92 -9.39 -1.68 -10.05
N GLU A 93 -9.41 -2.10 -11.32
CA GLU A 93 -8.27 -2.73 -11.96
C GLU A 93 -7.04 -1.82 -11.92
N SER A 94 -7.24 -0.52 -12.15
CA SER A 94 -6.15 0.45 -12.17
C SER A 94 -5.50 0.62 -10.78
N VAL A 95 -6.31 0.84 -9.75
CA VAL A 95 -5.76 1.06 -8.41
C VAL A 95 -5.24 -0.24 -7.78
N ALA A 96 -5.90 -1.36 -8.05
CA ALA A 96 -5.46 -2.68 -7.55
C ALA A 96 -4.12 -3.07 -8.19
N LYS A 97 -3.90 -2.74 -9.45
CA LYS A 97 -2.63 -3.00 -10.13
C LYS A 97 -1.48 -2.30 -9.40
N ASP A 98 -1.65 -1.03 -9.06
CA ASP A 98 -0.62 -0.27 -8.34
C ASP A 98 -0.36 -0.87 -6.96
N CYS A 99 -1.41 -1.25 -6.25
CA CYS A 99 -1.31 -1.87 -4.94
C CYS A 99 -0.54 -3.20 -5.01
N ASN A 100 -0.89 -4.04 -5.97
CA ASN A 100 -0.25 -5.34 -6.15
C ASN A 100 1.22 -5.21 -6.55
N GLU A 101 1.56 -4.20 -7.33
CA GLU A 101 2.95 -3.93 -7.71
C GLU A 101 3.79 -3.60 -6.47
N ILE A 102 3.28 -2.73 -5.61
CA ILE A 102 3.97 -2.36 -4.37
C ILE A 102 4.13 -3.59 -3.47
N LEU A 103 3.07 -4.37 -3.32
CA LEU A 103 3.11 -5.60 -2.52
C LEU A 103 4.17 -6.57 -3.03
N SER A 104 4.24 -6.77 -4.34
CA SER A 104 5.25 -7.65 -4.97
C SER A 104 6.67 -7.17 -4.70
N ILE A 105 6.90 -5.87 -4.80
CA ILE A 105 8.23 -5.29 -4.54
C ILE A 105 8.60 -5.50 -3.06
N LEU A 106 7.66 -5.25 -2.14
CA LEU A 106 7.90 -5.45 -0.70
C LEU A 106 8.24 -6.90 -0.39
N ILE A 107 7.49 -7.84 -0.96
CA ILE A 107 7.75 -9.27 -0.78
C ILE A 107 9.18 -9.61 -1.25
N SER A 108 9.58 -9.08 -2.39
CA SER A 108 10.91 -9.30 -2.95
C SER A 108 12.01 -8.72 -2.06
N ILE A 109 11.85 -7.50 -1.59
CA ILE A 109 12.83 -6.85 -0.70
C ILE A 109 12.97 -7.62 0.60
N ILE A 110 11.85 -7.99 1.22
CA ILE A 110 11.83 -8.73 2.49
C ILE A 110 12.51 -10.08 2.34
N LYS A 111 12.20 -10.79 1.26
CA LYS A 111 12.82 -12.10 0.99
C LYS A 111 14.33 -11.97 0.85
N SER A 112 14.78 -10.97 0.10
CA SER A 112 16.22 -10.73 -0.10
C SER A 112 16.91 -10.34 1.20
N ALA A 113 16.32 -9.42 1.96
CA ALA A 113 16.89 -8.93 3.22
C ALA A 113 16.86 -9.99 4.33
N SER A 114 15.94 -10.96 4.26
CA SER A 114 15.84 -12.04 5.24
C SER A 114 16.84 -13.17 4.98
N ASN A 115 17.42 -13.22 3.77
CA ASN A 115 18.35 -14.27 3.42
C ASN A 115 19.74 -13.93 3.98
N PRO A 116 20.28 -14.73 4.94
CA PRO A 116 21.57 -14.43 5.55
C PRO A 116 22.75 -14.52 4.58
N ASN A 117 22.56 -15.12 3.39
CA ASN A 117 23.58 -15.28 2.37
C ASN A 117 23.47 -14.25 1.23
N SER A 118 22.57 -13.27 1.35
CA SER A 118 22.38 -12.26 0.29
C SER A 118 22.99 -10.92 0.65
#